data_1305637359c05e620c65541234bd7242
#
_entry.id   1305637359c05e620c65541234bd7242
#
_cell.length_a   1.000
_cell.length_b   1.000
_cell.length_c   1.000
_cell.angle_alpha   90.00
_cell.angle_beta   90.00
_cell.angle_gamma   90.00
#
_symmetry.space_group_name_H-M   'P 1'
#
loop_
_entity.id
_entity.type
_entity.pdbx_description
1 polymer ?
#
loop_
_entity_poly.entity_id
_entity_poly.type
_entity_poly.pdbx_seq_one_letter_code
_entity_poly.pdbx_strand_id
1 'polypeptide(L)'
;MTDANEFELSCGLPPGPDFADLAVLAEELGYARVWIFDSAPLWEDPFAHLALAATRTTRIGLATAVLIPTQRSVMTMASGIATIARLSGGRFRACFGTGYTARMAIGQRAMPLDALFDYVASVRRLLAGETTVLDGRAARMLHWPGMAAARPVEVPLWLSVLGPRGNKRAPEVADGTIGPPHPTLPTTTMVSGTVLDPGEDPNSNRVREAIGPWQVVGWHTTYAVRGAAGVDALPGGEQWRQALEGLASEEERHLLTFEGHVTHLSERDRPLLEHIDVDTMAGDVYVGTLVGDAAGVGRKLGRLAEAGFREVMYTPSGPDVARELRAFATAHRSR
;
A
#
# COMPACT_ATOMS: atom_id res chain seq x y z
N MET A 1 -16.72 -20.98 0.95
CA MET A 1 -15.84 -21.17 2.12
C MET A 1 -14.46 -21.42 1.53
N THR A 2 -13.63 -20.40 1.42
CA THR A 2 -12.20 -20.58 1.07
C THR A 2 -11.54 -21.32 2.21
N ASP A 3 -10.72 -22.32 1.84
CA ASP A 3 -10.00 -23.13 2.80
C ASP A 3 -9.09 -22.21 3.63
N ALA A 4 -9.18 -22.24 4.96
CA ALA A 4 -8.47 -21.36 5.88
C ALA A 4 -6.92 -21.48 5.80
N ASN A 5 -6.43 -22.26 4.83
CA ASN A 5 -5.03 -22.61 4.62
C ASN A 5 -4.46 -22.14 3.26
N GLU A 6 -5.24 -21.41 2.46
CA GLU A 6 -4.78 -20.98 1.14
C GLU A 6 -4.02 -19.63 1.26
N PHE A 7 -2.82 -19.58 0.67
CA PHE A 7 -2.01 -18.37 0.58
C PHE A 7 -2.56 -17.50 -0.56
N GLU A 8 -3.08 -16.33 -0.22
CA GLU A 8 -3.77 -15.43 -1.14
C GLU A 8 -2.81 -14.45 -1.83
N LEU A 9 -3.03 -14.21 -3.11
CA LEU A 9 -2.39 -13.13 -3.87
C LEU A 9 -3.35 -11.96 -3.98
N SER A 10 -2.90 -10.80 -3.51
CA SER A 10 -3.58 -9.49 -3.66
C SER A 10 -2.70 -8.54 -4.46
N CYS A 11 -3.24 -7.42 -4.91
CA CYS A 11 -2.45 -6.35 -5.52
C CYS A 11 -2.68 -4.99 -4.86
N GLY A 12 -1.64 -4.15 -4.84
CA GLY A 12 -1.67 -2.77 -4.38
C GLY A 12 -1.52 -1.81 -5.55
N LEU A 13 -2.46 -0.89 -5.72
CA LEU A 13 -2.52 0.03 -6.85
C LEU A 13 -2.75 1.47 -6.36
N PRO A 14 -2.15 2.47 -7.02
CA PRO A 14 -2.49 3.87 -6.79
C PRO A 14 -3.90 4.17 -7.29
N PRO A 15 -4.63 5.13 -6.69
CA PRO A 15 -5.83 5.68 -7.33
C PRO A 15 -5.45 6.42 -8.61
N GLY A 16 -6.30 6.30 -9.63
CA GLY A 16 -6.10 6.91 -10.93
C GLY A 16 -7.15 6.44 -11.94
N PRO A 17 -7.14 6.97 -13.17
CA PRO A 17 -8.16 6.70 -14.17
C PRO A 17 -8.40 5.20 -14.44
N ASP A 18 -7.34 4.41 -14.43
CA ASP A 18 -7.38 2.98 -14.77
C ASP A 18 -7.67 2.07 -13.55
N PHE A 19 -7.77 2.64 -12.32
CA PHE A 19 -7.91 1.82 -11.11
C PHE A 19 -9.09 0.84 -11.17
N ALA A 20 -10.25 1.29 -11.63
CA ALA A 20 -11.43 0.43 -11.68
C ALA A 20 -11.32 -0.67 -12.76
N ASP A 21 -10.66 -0.39 -13.89
CA ASP A 21 -10.38 -1.39 -14.94
C ASP A 21 -9.35 -2.41 -14.47
N LEU A 22 -8.31 -1.96 -13.77
CA LEU A 22 -7.31 -2.85 -13.16
C LEU A 22 -7.91 -3.70 -12.03
N ALA A 23 -8.89 -3.20 -11.28
CA ALA A 23 -9.62 -3.98 -10.28
C ALA A 23 -10.47 -5.09 -10.92
N VAL A 24 -11.12 -4.81 -12.05
CA VAL A 24 -11.83 -5.83 -12.86
C VAL A 24 -10.85 -6.88 -13.37
N LEU A 25 -9.74 -6.45 -13.97
CA LEU A 25 -8.69 -7.36 -14.42
C LEU A 25 -8.15 -8.24 -13.28
N ALA A 26 -7.89 -7.66 -12.10
CA ALA A 26 -7.43 -8.43 -10.95
C ALA A 26 -8.48 -9.47 -10.50
N GLU A 27 -9.78 -9.13 -10.55
CA GLU A 27 -10.86 -10.08 -10.29
C GLU A 27 -10.86 -11.24 -11.28
N GLU A 28 -10.68 -10.96 -12.56
CA GLU A 28 -10.62 -11.97 -13.64
C GLU A 28 -9.42 -12.89 -13.48
N LEU A 29 -8.28 -12.35 -13.03
CA LEU A 29 -7.05 -13.08 -12.82
C LEU A 29 -7.05 -13.92 -11.53
N GLY A 30 -8.04 -13.73 -10.64
CA GLY A 30 -8.20 -14.47 -9.40
C GLY A 30 -7.44 -13.87 -8.22
N TYR A 31 -7.13 -12.58 -8.25
CA TYR A 31 -6.61 -11.89 -7.06
C TYR A 31 -7.67 -11.87 -5.96
N ALA A 32 -7.24 -12.12 -4.73
CA ALA A 32 -8.14 -12.11 -3.57
C ALA A 32 -8.64 -10.69 -3.24
N ARG A 33 -7.78 -9.67 -3.47
CA ARG A 33 -8.05 -8.29 -3.04
C ARG A 33 -7.28 -7.27 -3.87
N VAL A 34 -7.88 -6.09 -4.06
CA VAL A 34 -7.20 -4.88 -4.51
C VAL A 34 -7.07 -3.91 -3.33
N TRP A 35 -5.84 -3.50 -3.05
CA TRP A 35 -5.50 -2.49 -2.05
C TRP A 35 -5.23 -1.17 -2.77
N ILE A 36 -5.88 -0.08 -2.34
CA ILE A 36 -5.66 1.26 -2.89
C ILE A 36 -4.80 2.10 -1.94
N PHE A 37 -3.91 2.92 -2.50
CA PHE A 37 -3.07 3.83 -1.72
C PHE A 37 -3.82 5.13 -1.38
N ASP A 38 -3.41 5.81 -0.30
CA ASP A 38 -3.98 7.09 0.12
C ASP A 38 -2.85 8.08 0.45
N SER A 39 -2.48 8.89 -0.53
CA SER A 39 -1.50 9.97 -0.39
C SER A 39 -1.94 11.13 -1.26
N ALA A 40 -2.80 11.98 -0.73
CA ALA A 40 -3.38 13.11 -1.47
C ALA A 40 -2.35 14.03 -2.18
N PRO A 41 -1.11 14.21 -1.68
CA PRO A 41 -0.11 14.95 -2.43
C PRO A 41 0.37 14.26 -3.72
N LEU A 42 0.17 12.94 -3.84
CA LEU A 42 0.69 12.12 -4.94
C LEU A 42 -0.42 11.61 -5.86
N TRP A 43 -1.62 11.35 -5.33
CA TRP A 43 -2.70 10.67 -6.05
C TRP A 43 -4.07 11.23 -5.69
N GLU A 44 -5.07 10.87 -6.48
CA GLU A 44 -6.48 11.23 -6.31
C GLU A 44 -7.10 10.57 -5.05
N ASP A 45 -8.34 10.98 -4.69
CA ASP A 45 -9.03 10.46 -3.50
C ASP A 45 -9.39 8.97 -3.66
N PRO A 46 -8.92 8.07 -2.78
CA PRO A 46 -9.14 6.64 -2.90
C PRO A 46 -10.61 6.23 -2.75
N PHE A 47 -11.44 6.96 -2.01
CA PHE A 47 -12.85 6.61 -1.83
C PHE A 47 -13.65 6.76 -3.11
N ALA A 48 -13.32 7.73 -3.96
CA ALA A 48 -13.94 7.88 -5.28
C ALA A 48 -13.65 6.66 -6.18
N HIS A 49 -12.39 6.26 -6.26
CA HIS A 49 -11.97 5.10 -7.05
C HIS A 49 -12.47 3.77 -6.49
N LEU A 50 -12.49 3.61 -5.16
CA LEU A 50 -13.11 2.44 -4.51
C LEU A 50 -14.60 2.34 -4.80
N ALA A 51 -15.34 3.45 -4.85
CA ALA A 51 -16.76 3.43 -5.20
C ALA A 51 -16.97 2.93 -6.64
N LEU A 52 -16.15 3.38 -7.59
CA LEU A 52 -16.19 2.90 -8.98
C LEU A 52 -15.85 1.40 -9.05
N ALA A 53 -14.77 0.95 -8.41
CA ALA A 53 -14.39 -0.46 -8.40
C ALA A 53 -15.45 -1.33 -7.71
N ALA A 54 -16.05 -0.87 -6.60
CA ALA A 54 -17.09 -1.59 -5.88
C ALA A 54 -18.31 -1.91 -6.73
N THR A 55 -18.68 -1.02 -7.66
CA THR A 55 -19.82 -1.20 -8.56
C THR A 55 -19.49 -2.01 -9.81
N ARG A 56 -18.22 -2.15 -10.15
CA ARG A 56 -17.75 -2.86 -11.36
C ARG A 56 -17.22 -4.27 -11.09
N THR A 57 -17.04 -4.63 -9.81
CA THR A 57 -16.56 -5.94 -9.36
C THR A 57 -17.59 -6.61 -8.46
N THR A 58 -17.54 -7.94 -8.37
CA THR A 58 -18.55 -8.73 -7.65
C THR A 58 -17.97 -9.65 -6.57
N ARG A 59 -16.72 -10.06 -6.70
CA ARG A 59 -16.06 -11.06 -5.83
C ARG A 59 -14.82 -10.51 -5.13
N ILE A 60 -13.96 -9.79 -5.86
CA ILE A 60 -12.68 -9.33 -5.32
C ILE A 60 -12.87 -8.45 -4.10
N GLY A 61 -12.08 -8.67 -3.06
CA GLY A 61 -12.03 -7.80 -1.91
C GLY A 61 -11.46 -6.42 -2.29
N LEU A 62 -11.93 -5.38 -1.62
CA LEU A 62 -11.40 -4.02 -1.75
C LEU A 62 -10.77 -3.62 -0.43
N ALA A 63 -9.62 -2.95 -0.46
CA ALA A 63 -8.96 -2.51 0.77
C ALA A 63 -8.15 -1.24 0.54
N THR A 64 -7.67 -0.65 1.64
CA THR A 64 -6.78 0.51 1.62
C THR A 64 -5.40 0.18 2.18
N ALA A 65 -4.34 0.72 1.59
CA ALA A 65 -2.96 0.53 2.03
C ALA A 65 -2.14 1.83 1.92
N VAL A 66 -2.35 2.82 2.80
CA VAL A 66 -3.20 2.83 3.99
C VAL A 66 -3.96 4.15 4.09
N LEU A 67 -5.10 4.17 4.74
CA LEU A 67 -5.80 5.43 5.06
C LEU A 67 -4.99 6.27 6.04
N ILE A 68 -4.95 7.58 5.79
CA ILE A 68 -4.17 8.51 6.59
C ILE A 68 -5.11 9.37 7.45
N PRO A 69 -5.10 9.20 8.79
CA PRO A 69 -6.01 9.91 9.68
C PRO A 69 -5.99 11.44 9.55
N THR A 70 -4.81 12.02 9.32
CA THR A 70 -4.66 13.48 9.24
C THR A 70 -5.23 14.10 7.97
N GLN A 71 -5.62 13.31 6.99
CA GLN A 71 -6.23 13.80 5.75
C GLN A 71 -7.75 13.90 5.81
N ARG A 72 -8.39 13.23 6.80
CA ARG A 72 -9.85 13.26 6.97
C ARG A 72 -10.22 13.28 8.44
N SER A 73 -11.29 14.02 8.79
CA SER A 73 -11.85 13.92 10.14
C SER A 73 -12.35 12.51 10.44
N VAL A 74 -12.39 12.12 11.71
CA VAL A 74 -12.90 10.81 12.15
C VAL A 74 -14.30 10.53 11.59
N MET A 75 -15.18 11.54 11.59
CA MET A 75 -16.55 11.41 11.09
C MET A 75 -16.58 11.18 9.57
N THR A 76 -15.83 11.96 8.81
CA THR A 76 -15.73 11.82 7.34
C THR A 76 -15.15 10.46 6.96
N MET A 77 -14.11 10.01 7.68
CA MET A 77 -13.51 8.70 7.49
C MET A 77 -14.51 7.57 7.73
N ALA A 78 -15.20 7.58 8.87
CA ALA A 78 -16.20 6.55 9.19
C ALA A 78 -17.36 6.54 8.18
N SER A 79 -17.80 7.71 7.73
CA SER A 79 -18.83 7.83 6.68
C SER A 79 -18.36 7.25 5.34
N GLY A 80 -17.14 7.55 4.91
CA GLY A 80 -16.54 6.97 3.70
C GLY A 80 -16.43 5.45 3.76
N ILE A 81 -15.91 4.91 4.86
CA ILE A 81 -15.81 3.48 5.12
C ILE A 81 -17.19 2.80 5.04
N ALA A 82 -18.20 3.35 5.71
CA ALA A 82 -19.55 2.82 5.68
C ALA A 82 -20.14 2.82 4.27
N THR A 83 -19.83 3.86 3.47
CA THR A 83 -20.28 3.97 2.09
C THR A 83 -19.67 2.86 1.22
N ILE A 84 -18.35 2.67 1.29
CA ILE A 84 -17.68 1.62 0.50
C ILE A 84 -18.09 0.22 0.97
N ALA A 85 -18.26 0.00 2.27
CA ALA A 85 -18.76 -1.27 2.80
C ALA A 85 -20.11 -1.64 2.18
N ARG A 86 -21.03 -0.68 2.10
CA ARG A 86 -22.35 -0.88 1.48
C ARG A 86 -22.23 -1.11 -0.04
N LEU A 87 -21.49 -0.28 -0.75
CA LEU A 87 -21.32 -0.40 -2.21
C LEU A 87 -20.66 -1.71 -2.63
N SER A 88 -19.70 -2.17 -1.84
CA SER A 88 -18.99 -3.43 -2.11
C SER A 88 -19.72 -4.69 -1.62
N GLY A 89 -20.89 -4.55 -0.97
CA GLY A 89 -21.59 -5.70 -0.38
C GLY A 89 -20.80 -6.39 0.75
N GLY A 90 -20.06 -5.63 1.56
CA GLY A 90 -19.27 -6.13 2.68
C GLY A 90 -17.86 -6.65 2.32
N ARG A 91 -17.41 -6.48 1.07
CA ARG A 91 -16.07 -6.92 0.61
C ARG A 91 -14.93 -5.95 1.01
N PHE A 92 -15.23 -4.87 1.75
CA PHE A 92 -14.26 -3.82 2.06
C PHE A 92 -13.50 -4.10 3.35
N ARG A 93 -12.20 -3.75 3.36
CA ARG A 93 -11.29 -3.75 4.51
C ARG A 93 -10.60 -2.38 4.59
N ALA A 94 -10.63 -1.73 5.75
CA ALA A 94 -9.99 -0.45 5.95
C ALA A 94 -8.67 -0.63 6.73
N CYS A 95 -7.54 -0.32 6.13
CA CYS A 95 -6.24 -0.34 6.80
C CYS A 95 -5.72 1.08 6.98
N PHE A 96 -5.19 1.36 8.18
CA PHE A 96 -4.71 2.68 8.58
C PHE A 96 -3.20 2.67 8.83
N GLY A 97 -2.58 3.83 8.66
CA GLY A 97 -1.18 4.04 8.97
C GLY A 97 -0.90 5.46 9.46
N THR A 98 0.33 5.69 9.90
CA THR A 98 0.76 7.00 10.44
C THR A 98 0.96 8.09 9.38
N GLY A 99 0.82 7.74 8.10
CA GLY A 99 0.94 8.68 6.99
C GLY A 99 2.38 9.07 6.67
N TYR A 100 3.29 8.12 6.73
CA TYR A 100 4.70 8.35 6.45
C TYR A 100 4.92 9.14 5.15
N THR A 101 4.67 8.55 3.98
CA THR A 101 4.87 9.18 2.67
C THR A 101 3.98 10.42 2.47
N ALA A 102 2.67 10.29 2.70
CA ALA A 102 1.71 11.37 2.47
C ALA A 102 1.99 12.63 3.29
N ARG A 103 2.48 12.48 4.51
CA ARG A 103 2.84 13.61 5.36
C ARG A 103 4.20 14.19 5.03
N MET A 104 5.18 13.35 4.73
CA MET A 104 6.52 13.82 4.36
C MET A 104 6.51 14.57 3.02
N ALA A 105 5.67 14.16 2.08
CA ALA A 105 5.50 14.86 0.81
C ALA A 105 4.93 16.30 0.95
N ILE A 106 4.41 16.65 2.13
CA ILE A 106 3.99 18.02 2.49
C ILE A 106 4.82 18.61 3.63
N GLY A 107 6.05 18.12 3.83
CA GLY A 107 6.97 18.63 4.84
C GLY A 107 6.60 18.31 6.29
N GLN A 108 5.72 17.35 6.54
CA GLN A 108 5.26 16.96 7.87
C GLN A 108 5.80 15.59 8.29
N ARG A 109 6.00 15.39 9.60
CA ARG A 109 6.37 14.08 10.16
C ARG A 109 5.17 13.14 10.21
N ALA A 110 5.42 11.83 10.18
CA ALA A 110 4.41 10.82 10.48
C ALA A 110 3.70 11.11 11.81
N MET A 111 2.40 10.81 11.90
CA MET A 111 1.66 11.07 13.13
C MET A 111 2.12 10.14 14.28
N PRO A 112 1.98 10.58 15.56
CA PRO A 112 2.27 9.73 16.70
C PRO A 112 1.40 8.45 16.70
N LEU A 113 1.99 7.34 17.13
CA LEU A 113 1.30 6.05 17.16
C LEU A 113 0.06 6.06 18.06
N ASP A 114 0.13 6.72 19.22
CA ASP A 114 -1.01 6.82 20.14
C ASP A 114 -2.20 7.54 19.48
N ALA A 115 -1.94 8.63 18.77
CA ALA A 115 -2.97 9.35 18.02
C ALA A 115 -3.59 8.52 16.88
N LEU A 116 -2.81 7.64 16.23
CA LEU A 116 -3.34 6.67 15.27
C LEU A 116 -4.33 5.70 15.94
N PHE A 117 -3.96 5.15 17.10
CA PHE A 117 -4.79 4.20 17.84
C PHE A 117 -6.10 4.84 18.32
N ASP A 118 -6.04 6.04 18.90
CA ASP A 118 -7.23 6.80 19.33
C ASP A 118 -8.16 7.10 18.16
N TYR A 119 -7.59 7.45 16.99
CA TYR A 119 -8.36 7.70 15.79
C TYR A 119 -9.10 6.44 15.31
N VAL A 120 -8.40 5.31 15.20
CA VAL A 120 -8.99 4.04 14.75
C VAL A 120 -10.05 3.54 15.73
N ALA A 121 -9.81 3.66 17.05
CA ALA A 121 -10.80 3.33 18.06
C ALA A 121 -12.08 4.19 17.92
N SER A 122 -11.92 5.49 17.65
CA SER A 122 -13.05 6.40 17.41
C SER A 122 -13.81 6.05 16.13
N VAL A 123 -13.12 5.69 15.04
CA VAL A 123 -13.76 5.21 13.80
C VAL A 123 -14.56 3.93 14.08
N ARG A 124 -14.01 2.97 14.80
CA ARG A 124 -14.67 1.72 15.16
C ARG A 124 -15.98 1.98 15.93
N ARG A 125 -15.94 2.86 16.93
CA ARG A 125 -17.15 3.23 17.70
C ARG A 125 -18.23 3.86 16.82
N LEU A 126 -17.86 4.77 15.93
CA LEU A 126 -18.81 5.37 14.98
C LEU A 126 -19.43 4.34 14.04
N LEU A 127 -18.65 3.40 13.51
CA LEU A 127 -19.15 2.30 12.67
C LEU A 127 -20.08 1.35 13.44
N ALA A 128 -19.81 1.12 14.72
CA ALA A 128 -20.71 0.36 15.62
C ALA A 128 -22.01 1.10 15.94
N GLY A 129 -22.13 2.40 15.61
CA GLY A 129 -23.29 3.23 15.96
C GLY A 129 -23.23 3.81 17.36
N GLU A 130 -22.08 3.70 18.01
CA GLU A 130 -21.84 4.24 19.35
C GLU A 130 -21.54 5.74 19.34
N THR A 131 -21.65 6.35 20.53
CA THR A 131 -21.18 7.72 20.75
C THR A 131 -19.70 7.71 21.09
N THR A 132 -18.94 8.59 20.46
CA THR A 132 -17.54 8.90 20.79
C THR A 132 -17.38 10.38 21.13
N VAL A 133 -16.18 10.80 21.52
CA VAL A 133 -15.86 12.20 21.79
C VAL A 133 -14.97 12.71 20.66
N LEU A 134 -15.40 13.74 19.95
CA LEU A 134 -14.61 14.45 18.93
C LEU A 134 -14.54 15.92 19.34
N ASP A 135 -13.31 16.45 19.42
CA ASP A 135 -13.05 17.85 19.80
C ASP A 135 -13.77 18.25 21.12
N GLY A 136 -13.75 17.36 22.11
CA GLY A 136 -14.38 17.57 23.42
C GLY A 136 -15.91 17.45 23.43
N ARG A 137 -16.55 17.06 22.35
CA ARG A 137 -18.01 16.94 22.24
C ARG A 137 -18.44 15.52 21.87
N ALA A 138 -19.59 15.11 22.41
CA ALA A 138 -20.22 13.85 22.03
C ALA A 138 -20.62 13.88 20.55
N ALA A 139 -20.22 12.84 19.81
CA ALA A 139 -20.49 12.66 18.39
C ALA A 139 -20.93 11.23 18.09
N ARG A 140 -21.86 11.08 17.15
CA ARG A 140 -22.36 9.81 16.64
C ARG A 140 -22.75 9.94 15.18
N MET A 141 -22.60 8.88 14.38
CA MET A 141 -23.12 8.86 13.02
C MET A 141 -24.64 8.85 13.03
N LEU A 142 -25.27 9.86 12.40
CA LEU A 142 -26.70 10.06 12.37
C LEU A 142 -27.35 9.67 11.03
N HIS A 143 -26.71 8.77 10.28
CA HIS A 143 -27.28 8.28 9.01
C HIS A 143 -28.66 7.68 9.25
N TRP A 144 -29.64 8.11 8.45
CA TRP A 144 -31.01 7.64 8.58
C TRP A 144 -31.16 6.19 8.10
N PRO A 145 -31.91 5.33 8.81
CA PRO A 145 -32.20 3.97 8.37
C PRO A 145 -32.75 3.92 6.94
N GLY A 146 -32.21 3.04 6.12
CA GLY A 146 -32.58 2.89 4.71
C GLY A 146 -31.85 3.84 3.73
N MET A 147 -31.21 4.92 4.21
CA MET A 147 -30.41 5.81 3.38
C MET A 147 -28.90 5.50 3.39
N ALA A 148 -28.45 4.67 4.29
CA ALA A 148 -27.05 4.26 4.43
C ALA A 148 -26.96 2.82 4.95
N ALA A 149 -25.72 2.30 5.11
CA ALA A 149 -25.49 1.00 5.74
C ALA A 149 -26.14 0.92 7.12
N ALA A 150 -26.83 -0.22 7.39
CA ALA A 150 -27.32 -0.51 8.73
C ALA A 150 -26.15 -0.64 9.72
N ARG A 151 -26.37 -0.28 10.98
CA ARG A 151 -25.36 -0.40 12.04
C ARG A 151 -25.64 -1.59 12.94
N PRO A 152 -24.59 -2.24 13.45
CA PRO A 152 -23.17 -1.95 13.21
C PRO A 152 -22.75 -2.16 11.74
N VAL A 153 -21.88 -1.27 11.22
CA VAL A 153 -21.22 -1.50 9.92
C VAL A 153 -20.00 -2.35 10.18
N GLU A 154 -20.08 -3.60 9.78
CA GLU A 154 -19.02 -4.58 9.97
C GLU A 154 -17.95 -4.43 8.88
N VAL A 155 -16.80 -3.83 9.24
CA VAL A 155 -15.63 -3.68 8.39
C VAL A 155 -14.40 -4.04 9.18
N PRO A 156 -13.57 -4.99 8.70
CA PRO A 156 -12.28 -5.26 9.32
C PRO A 156 -11.40 -4.01 9.29
N LEU A 157 -10.93 -3.55 10.44
CA LEU A 157 -10.02 -2.43 10.59
C LEU A 157 -8.60 -2.97 10.81
N TRP A 158 -7.70 -2.64 9.91
CA TRP A 158 -6.32 -3.10 9.91
C TRP A 158 -5.36 -1.95 10.22
N LEU A 159 -4.13 -2.30 10.62
CA LEU A 159 -3.04 -1.34 10.82
C LEU A 159 -1.80 -1.73 10.02
N SER A 160 -1.17 -0.75 9.39
CA SER A 160 0.20 -0.90 8.90
C SER A 160 1.17 -0.53 10.02
N VAL A 161 1.80 -1.54 10.60
CA VAL A 161 2.70 -1.42 11.75
C VAL A 161 4.01 -2.16 11.49
N LEU A 162 5.03 -1.43 11.09
CA LEU A 162 6.34 -1.99 10.75
C LEU A 162 7.26 -2.14 11.98
N GLY A 163 7.06 -1.30 13.00
CA GLY A 163 7.89 -1.30 14.20
C GLY A 163 7.33 -2.20 15.32
N PRO A 164 8.19 -2.71 16.22
CA PRO A 164 7.80 -3.66 17.27
C PRO A 164 6.76 -3.10 18.25
N ARG A 165 6.82 -1.80 18.57
CA ARG A 165 5.84 -1.15 19.47
C ARG A 165 4.43 -1.16 18.86
N GLY A 166 4.29 -0.80 17.59
CA GLY A 166 3.01 -0.81 16.88
C GLY A 166 2.47 -2.22 16.68
N ASN A 167 3.33 -3.14 16.26
CA ASN A 167 2.99 -4.54 16.08
C ASN A 167 2.44 -5.14 17.39
N LYS A 168 3.13 -4.99 18.52
CA LYS A 168 2.69 -5.48 19.84
C LYS A 168 1.32 -4.96 20.24
N ARG A 169 1.00 -3.70 19.91
CA ARG A 169 -0.23 -3.01 20.32
C ARG A 169 -1.38 -3.19 19.33
N ALA A 170 -1.12 -3.66 18.11
CA ALA A 170 -2.14 -3.78 17.07
C ALA A 170 -3.45 -4.45 17.54
N PRO A 171 -3.44 -5.53 18.38
CA PRO A 171 -4.67 -6.16 18.86
C PRO A 171 -5.59 -5.27 19.70
N GLU A 172 -5.11 -4.10 20.19
CA GLU A 172 -5.96 -3.17 20.94
C GLU A 172 -7.09 -2.58 20.08
N VAL A 173 -6.85 -2.41 18.76
CA VAL A 173 -7.80 -1.71 17.86
C VAL A 173 -7.92 -2.32 16.46
N ALA A 174 -7.14 -3.34 16.12
CA ALA A 174 -7.09 -3.88 14.76
C ALA A 174 -7.48 -5.34 14.69
N ASP A 175 -8.04 -5.73 13.54
CA ASP A 175 -8.42 -7.10 13.18
C ASP A 175 -7.35 -7.81 12.34
N GLY A 176 -6.31 -7.07 11.92
CA GLY A 176 -5.17 -7.58 11.15
C GLY A 176 -4.12 -6.50 10.90
N THR A 177 -3.00 -6.88 10.28
CA THR A 177 -1.87 -5.98 10.06
C THR A 177 -1.28 -6.10 8.66
N ILE A 178 -0.68 -5.00 8.17
CA ILE A 178 0.30 -5.00 7.08
C ILE A 178 1.67 -4.78 7.73
N GLY A 179 2.61 -5.69 7.49
CA GLY A 179 3.97 -5.59 8.05
C GLY A 179 4.59 -6.95 8.36
N PRO A 180 5.48 -7.02 9.37
CA PRO A 180 6.06 -8.30 9.82
C PRO A 180 4.97 -9.21 10.39
N PRO A 181 5.18 -10.55 10.36
CA PRO A 181 4.21 -11.51 10.89
C PRO A 181 3.80 -11.19 12.32
N HIS A 182 2.50 -11.25 12.60
CA HIS A 182 1.94 -11.05 13.94
C HIS A 182 1.55 -12.40 14.56
N PRO A 183 1.83 -12.63 15.85
CA PRO A 183 1.59 -13.94 16.47
C PRO A 183 0.10 -14.33 16.56
N THR A 184 -0.81 -13.37 16.55
CA THR A 184 -2.25 -13.62 16.77
C THR A 184 -3.18 -12.99 15.73
N LEU A 185 -2.70 -12.03 14.94
CA LEU A 185 -3.51 -11.35 13.92
C LEU A 185 -3.11 -11.83 12.51
N PRO A 186 -4.06 -11.93 11.59
CA PRO A 186 -3.74 -12.14 10.18
C PRO A 186 -2.87 -11.00 9.67
N THR A 187 -1.84 -11.35 8.89
CA THR A 187 -0.87 -10.37 8.38
C THR A 187 -0.70 -10.50 6.89
N THR A 188 -0.74 -9.36 6.21
CA THR A 188 -0.37 -9.20 4.80
C THR A 188 1.02 -8.57 4.72
N THR A 189 1.88 -9.09 3.87
CA THR A 189 3.14 -8.43 3.50
C THR A 189 3.05 -7.84 2.10
N MET A 190 3.88 -6.82 1.84
CA MET A 190 4.01 -6.22 0.50
C MET A 190 5.20 -6.83 -0.23
N VAL A 191 5.04 -7.02 -1.54
CA VAL A 191 6.14 -7.36 -2.45
C VAL A 191 6.03 -6.53 -3.72
N SER A 192 7.17 -6.16 -4.28
CA SER A 192 7.29 -5.58 -5.62
C SER A 192 8.03 -6.56 -6.55
N GLY A 193 8.24 -6.20 -7.78
CA GLY A 193 9.05 -7.01 -8.70
C GLY A 193 8.40 -7.20 -10.06
N THR A 194 8.97 -8.10 -10.84
CA THR A 194 8.46 -8.44 -12.16
C THR A 194 8.80 -9.89 -12.52
N VAL A 195 7.97 -10.50 -13.33
CA VAL A 195 8.23 -11.81 -13.94
C VAL A 195 8.90 -11.60 -15.29
N LEU A 196 10.03 -12.25 -15.50
CA LEU A 196 10.76 -12.20 -16.78
C LEU A 196 10.00 -12.97 -17.87
N ASP A 197 9.99 -12.42 -19.06
CA ASP A 197 9.54 -13.16 -20.25
C ASP A 197 10.58 -14.24 -20.63
N PRO A 198 10.19 -15.30 -21.37
CA PRO A 198 11.13 -16.33 -21.78
C PRO A 198 12.35 -15.79 -22.53
N GLY A 199 13.54 -15.96 -21.97
CA GLY A 199 14.79 -15.47 -22.53
C GLY A 199 15.08 -13.97 -22.33
N GLU A 200 14.25 -13.28 -21.52
CA GLU A 200 14.47 -11.87 -21.23
C GLU A 200 15.71 -11.66 -20.33
N ASP A 201 16.51 -10.67 -20.69
CA ASP A 201 17.62 -10.21 -19.85
C ASP A 201 17.08 -9.54 -18.58
N PRO A 202 17.45 -10.01 -17.36
CA PRO A 202 17.10 -9.36 -16.10
C PRO A 202 17.47 -7.88 -16.03
N ASN A 203 18.46 -7.44 -16.81
CA ASN A 203 18.91 -6.05 -16.89
C ASN A 203 18.23 -5.27 -18.04
N SER A 204 17.17 -5.80 -18.66
CA SER A 204 16.44 -5.10 -19.72
C SER A 204 15.80 -3.80 -19.20
N ASN A 205 15.59 -2.83 -20.11
CA ASN A 205 14.90 -1.58 -19.75
C ASN A 205 13.52 -1.81 -19.17
N ARG A 206 12.76 -2.80 -19.68
CA ARG A 206 11.46 -3.15 -19.13
C ARG A 206 11.55 -3.56 -17.64
N VAL A 207 12.50 -4.43 -17.31
CA VAL A 207 12.71 -4.87 -15.93
C VAL A 207 13.07 -3.69 -15.04
N ARG A 208 13.98 -2.82 -15.48
CA ARG A 208 14.36 -1.61 -14.72
C ARG A 208 13.17 -0.67 -14.49
N GLU A 209 12.33 -0.46 -15.49
CA GLU A 209 11.10 0.33 -15.35
C GLU A 209 10.09 -0.31 -14.38
N ALA A 210 9.99 -1.63 -14.36
CA ALA A 210 9.05 -2.34 -13.49
C ALA A 210 9.50 -2.44 -12.02
N ILE A 211 10.81 -2.42 -11.73
CA ILE A 211 11.32 -2.55 -10.36
C ILE A 211 11.91 -1.25 -9.81
N GLY A 212 12.38 -0.37 -10.68
CA GLY A 212 13.06 0.87 -10.31
C GLY A 212 12.28 1.77 -9.38
N PRO A 213 10.97 2.02 -9.60
CA PRO A 213 10.16 2.86 -8.70
C PRO A 213 10.20 2.41 -7.23
N TRP A 214 10.27 1.11 -6.97
CA TRP A 214 10.41 0.58 -5.62
C TRP A 214 11.84 0.67 -5.07
N GLN A 215 12.83 0.69 -5.96
CA GLN A 215 14.23 0.88 -5.54
C GLN A 215 14.50 2.30 -5.07
N VAL A 216 14.00 3.30 -5.79
CA VAL A 216 14.13 4.71 -5.38
C VAL A 216 13.39 5.03 -4.09
N VAL A 217 12.40 4.22 -3.68
CA VAL A 217 11.77 4.33 -2.35
C VAL A 217 12.81 4.28 -1.23
N GLY A 218 13.86 3.48 -1.38
CA GLY A 218 14.97 3.42 -0.43
C GLY A 218 15.65 4.78 -0.24
N TRP A 219 15.91 5.51 -1.33
CA TRP A 219 16.47 6.86 -1.28
C TRP A 219 15.47 7.86 -0.70
N HIS A 220 14.23 7.89 -1.21
CA HIS A 220 13.17 8.78 -0.74
C HIS A 220 12.96 8.68 0.77
N THR A 221 12.79 7.47 1.26
CA THR A 221 12.48 7.22 2.67
C THR A 221 13.69 7.48 3.56
N THR A 222 14.89 7.09 3.13
CA THR A 222 16.10 7.30 3.92
C THR A 222 16.45 8.77 4.02
N TYR A 223 16.35 9.52 2.91
CA TYR A 223 16.57 10.97 2.92
C TYR A 223 15.57 11.69 3.84
N ALA A 224 14.28 11.37 3.72
CA ALA A 224 13.22 11.98 4.53
C ALA A 224 13.37 11.71 6.03
N VAL A 225 13.95 10.57 6.44
CA VAL A 225 14.08 10.18 7.86
C VAL A 225 15.44 10.45 8.43
N ARG A 226 16.52 10.20 7.66
CA ARG A 226 17.91 10.23 8.12
C ARG A 226 18.72 11.37 7.50
N GLY A 227 18.12 12.13 6.59
CA GLY A 227 18.77 13.23 5.87
C GLY A 227 19.91 12.78 4.95
N ALA A 228 20.76 13.74 4.57
CA ALA A 228 21.87 13.57 3.65
C ALA A 228 22.78 12.39 4.01
N ALA A 229 23.30 12.37 5.24
CA ALA A 229 24.24 11.33 5.68
C ALA A 229 23.65 9.91 5.60
N GLY A 230 22.32 9.79 5.81
CA GLY A 230 21.64 8.50 5.71
C GLY A 230 21.55 8.00 4.28
N VAL A 231 21.15 8.86 3.35
CA VAL A 231 20.99 8.47 1.94
C VAL A 231 22.34 8.27 1.25
N ASP A 232 23.36 9.06 1.58
CA ASP A 232 24.71 8.92 1.01
C ASP A 232 25.36 7.55 1.34
N ALA A 233 24.90 6.88 2.39
CA ALA A 233 25.35 5.53 2.72
C ALA A 233 24.72 4.44 1.84
N LEU A 234 23.70 4.76 1.02
CA LEU A 234 23.07 3.82 0.12
C LEU A 234 23.73 3.84 -1.27
N PRO A 235 23.75 2.70 -1.99
CA PRO A 235 24.19 2.68 -3.38
C PRO A 235 23.45 3.72 -4.23
N GLY A 236 24.17 4.59 -4.93
CA GLY A 236 23.61 5.68 -5.73
C GLY A 236 22.96 6.83 -4.95
N GLY A 237 22.92 6.77 -3.63
CA GLY A 237 22.20 7.73 -2.78
C GLY A 237 22.82 9.13 -2.79
N GLU A 238 24.15 9.24 -2.82
CA GLU A 238 24.83 10.54 -2.92
C GLU A 238 24.49 11.24 -4.23
N GLN A 239 24.57 10.55 -5.35
CA GLN A 239 24.23 11.08 -6.68
C GLN A 239 22.75 11.51 -6.73
N TRP A 240 21.85 10.67 -6.18
CA TRP A 240 20.45 10.99 -6.09
C TRP A 240 20.20 12.27 -5.27
N ARG A 241 20.83 12.40 -4.10
CA ARG A 241 20.71 13.60 -3.25
C ARG A 241 21.25 14.84 -3.97
N GLN A 242 22.43 14.76 -4.60
CA GLN A 242 23.00 15.89 -5.34
C GLN A 242 22.07 16.35 -6.47
N ALA A 243 21.46 15.42 -7.19
CA ALA A 243 20.49 15.73 -8.23
C ALA A 243 19.24 16.43 -7.65
N LEU A 244 18.68 15.94 -6.54
CA LEU A 244 17.56 16.56 -5.85
C LEU A 244 17.89 17.98 -5.34
N GLU A 245 19.04 18.14 -4.68
CA GLU A 245 19.49 19.41 -4.11
C GLU A 245 19.85 20.46 -5.17
N GLY A 246 20.21 20.01 -6.38
CA GLY A 246 20.41 20.89 -7.53
C GLY A 246 19.11 21.42 -8.15
N LEU A 247 17.98 20.78 -7.88
CA LEU A 247 16.67 21.14 -8.47
C LEU A 247 15.80 22.00 -7.55
N ALA A 248 16.00 21.93 -6.22
CA ALA A 248 15.12 22.60 -5.26
C ALA A 248 15.88 23.16 -4.06
N SER A 249 15.38 24.27 -3.51
CA SER A 249 15.82 24.83 -2.24
C SER A 249 15.55 23.85 -1.09
N GLU A 250 16.24 24.00 0.04
CA GLU A 250 16.06 23.15 1.21
C GLU A 250 14.59 23.07 1.67
N GLU A 251 13.88 24.20 1.58
CA GLU A 251 12.47 24.33 1.98
C GLU A 251 11.52 23.55 1.04
N GLU A 252 11.89 23.37 -0.23
CA GLU A 252 11.04 22.77 -1.27
C GLU A 252 11.41 21.34 -1.64
N ARG A 253 12.53 20.81 -1.15
CA ARG A 253 13.03 19.45 -1.52
C ARG A 253 11.99 18.36 -1.25
N HIS A 254 11.17 18.50 -0.22
CA HIS A 254 10.11 17.56 0.09
C HIS A 254 9.06 17.42 -1.03
N LEU A 255 8.85 18.46 -1.84
CA LEU A 255 7.92 18.45 -2.99
C LEU A 255 8.42 17.55 -4.12
N LEU A 256 9.74 17.42 -4.28
CA LEU A 256 10.36 16.60 -5.33
C LEU A 256 10.82 15.23 -4.83
N THR A 257 11.01 15.05 -3.52
CA THR A 257 11.54 13.80 -2.94
C THR A 257 10.73 12.57 -3.36
N PHE A 258 9.39 12.70 -3.42
CA PHE A 258 8.49 11.58 -3.70
C PHE A 258 7.93 11.58 -5.13
N GLU A 259 8.58 12.30 -6.06
CA GLU A 259 8.17 12.28 -7.47
C GLU A 259 8.24 10.86 -8.03
N GLY A 260 7.17 10.40 -8.70
CA GLY A 260 7.08 9.05 -9.25
C GLY A 260 6.96 7.90 -8.23
N HIS A 261 6.90 8.23 -6.92
CA HIS A 261 6.93 7.28 -5.82
C HIS A 261 6.07 6.04 -6.06
N VAL A 262 6.68 4.86 -6.01
CA VAL A 262 6.14 3.51 -6.22
C VAL A 262 5.43 3.24 -7.55
N THR A 263 5.28 4.22 -8.42
CA THR A 263 4.50 4.10 -9.67
C THR A 263 5.35 4.09 -10.93
N HIS A 264 6.24 5.06 -11.07
CA HIS A 264 7.11 5.22 -12.25
C HIS A 264 8.43 5.88 -11.87
N LEU A 265 9.45 5.72 -12.71
CA LEU A 265 10.70 6.44 -12.55
C LEU A 265 10.56 7.87 -13.06
N SER A 266 10.89 8.84 -12.21
CA SER A 266 11.06 10.23 -12.63
C SER A 266 12.22 10.38 -13.61
N GLU A 267 12.25 11.49 -14.37
CA GLU A 267 13.37 11.81 -15.27
C GLU A 267 14.69 11.96 -14.50
N ARG A 268 14.64 12.42 -13.26
CA ARG A 268 15.78 12.53 -12.35
C ARG A 268 16.31 11.15 -11.94
N ASP A 269 15.43 10.23 -11.59
CA ASP A 269 15.80 8.96 -10.95
C ASP A 269 16.25 7.91 -11.96
N ARG A 270 15.67 7.91 -13.16
CA ARG A 270 15.92 6.93 -14.23
C ARG A 270 17.41 6.73 -14.54
N PRO A 271 18.21 7.77 -14.88
CA PRO A 271 19.63 7.60 -15.23
C PRO A 271 20.46 7.09 -14.05
N LEU A 272 20.04 7.34 -12.82
CA LEU A 272 20.79 6.92 -11.62
C LEU A 272 20.72 5.42 -11.39
N LEU A 273 19.68 4.74 -11.91
CA LEU A 273 19.53 3.29 -11.81
C LEU A 273 20.24 2.51 -12.93
N GLU A 274 20.68 3.16 -14.00
CA GLU A 274 21.34 2.48 -15.14
C GLU A 274 22.63 1.74 -14.73
N HIS A 275 23.26 2.20 -13.67
CA HIS A 275 24.53 1.64 -13.15
C HIS A 275 24.34 0.71 -11.95
N ILE A 276 23.10 0.48 -11.51
CA ILE A 276 22.80 -0.39 -10.37
C ILE A 276 22.34 -1.74 -10.92
N ASP A 277 23.02 -2.79 -10.52
CA ASP A 277 22.67 -4.16 -10.88
C ASP A 277 21.32 -4.57 -10.27
N VAL A 278 20.50 -5.30 -11.05
CA VAL A 278 19.19 -5.78 -10.63
C VAL A 278 19.27 -6.63 -9.35
N ASP A 279 20.32 -7.44 -9.17
CA ASP A 279 20.52 -8.22 -7.95
C ASP A 279 20.78 -7.32 -6.73
N THR A 280 21.46 -6.18 -6.93
CA THR A 280 21.65 -5.17 -5.88
C THR A 280 20.32 -4.44 -5.61
N MET A 281 19.52 -4.23 -6.63
CA MET A 281 18.19 -3.63 -6.52
C MET A 281 17.19 -4.57 -5.83
N ALA A 282 17.31 -5.88 -5.99
CA ALA A 282 16.44 -6.89 -5.40
C ALA A 282 16.73 -7.21 -3.92
N GLY A 283 17.66 -6.49 -3.28
CA GLY A 283 18.07 -6.72 -1.89
C GLY A 283 16.99 -6.43 -0.83
N ASP A 284 17.20 -6.94 0.36
CA ASP A 284 16.33 -6.95 1.55
C ASP A 284 15.87 -5.55 2.03
N VAL A 285 15.02 -4.90 1.27
CA VAL A 285 14.22 -3.78 1.77
C VAL A 285 12.87 -4.33 2.22
N TYR A 286 12.23 -3.75 3.21
CA TYR A 286 10.96 -4.12 3.87
C TYR A 286 9.82 -4.61 2.94
N VAL A 287 9.96 -4.40 1.65
CA VAL A 287 9.15 -4.94 0.56
C VAL A 287 10.11 -5.77 -0.29
N GLY A 288 10.01 -7.09 -0.21
CA GLY A 288 10.84 -7.98 -1.03
C GLY A 288 10.60 -7.69 -2.51
N THR A 289 11.67 -7.42 -3.27
CA THR A 289 11.59 -7.30 -4.73
C THR A 289 11.79 -8.68 -5.36
N LEU A 290 10.77 -9.18 -6.04
CA LEU A 290 10.76 -10.51 -6.64
C LEU A 290 11.01 -10.39 -8.14
N VAL A 291 12.19 -10.79 -8.60
CA VAL A 291 12.55 -10.85 -10.02
C VAL A 291 12.93 -12.29 -10.38
N GLY A 292 12.52 -12.75 -11.55
CA GLY A 292 12.82 -14.09 -12.06
C GLY A 292 11.76 -14.57 -13.05
N ASP A 293 11.97 -15.76 -13.60
CA ASP A 293 10.91 -16.44 -14.37
C ASP A 293 9.71 -16.81 -13.49
N ALA A 294 8.60 -17.20 -14.09
CA ALA A 294 7.36 -17.50 -13.38
C ALA A 294 7.57 -18.55 -12.27
N ALA A 295 8.35 -19.61 -12.54
CA ALA A 295 8.64 -20.65 -11.54
C ALA A 295 9.50 -20.12 -10.40
N GLY A 296 10.50 -19.28 -10.69
CA GLY A 296 11.36 -18.63 -9.70
C GLY A 296 10.60 -17.70 -8.77
N VAL A 297 9.74 -16.85 -9.33
CA VAL A 297 8.86 -15.97 -8.54
C VAL A 297 7.87 -16.81 -7.73
N GLY A 298 7.27 -17.85 -8.31
CA GLY A 298 6.39 -18.79 -7.61
C GLY A 298 7.06 -19.42 -6.38
N ARG A 299 8.29 -19.92 -6.52
CA ARG A 299 9.06 -20.45 -5.38
C ARG A 299 9.32 -19.40 -4.29
N LYS A 300 9.60 -18.13 -4.68
CA LYS A 300 9.80 -17.04 -3.70
C LYS A 300 8.48 -16.73 -2.95
N LEU A 301 7.35 -16.74 -3.64
CA LEU A 301 6.02 -16.62 -3.02
C LEU A 301 5.72 -17.79 -2.06
N GLY A 302 6.09 -19.02 -2.43
CA GLY A 302 5.97 -20.19 -1.57
C GLY A 302 6.71 -20.04 -0.24
N ARG A 303 7.91 -19.46 -0.25
CA ARG A 303 8.66 -19.17 0.99
C ARG A 303 7.96 -18.16 1.91
N LEU A 304 7.23 -17.21 1.36
CA LEU A 304 6.40 -16.29 2.18
C LEU A 304 5.25 -17.03 2.86
N ALA A 305 4.61 -17.97 2.15
CA ALA A 305 3.59 -18.83 2.76
C ALA A 305 4.18 -19.70 3.89
N GLU A 306 5.35 -20.28 3.68
CA GLU A 306 6.09 -21.07 4.70
C GLU A 306 6.50 -20.20 5.91
N ALA A 307 6.80 -18.93 5.70
CA ALA A 307 7.09 -17.96 6.75
C ALA A 307 5.84 -17.52 7.56
N GLY A 308 4.65 -18.03 7.21
CA GLY A 308 3.41 -17.80 7.97
C GLY A 308 2.54 -16.66 7.46
N PHE A 309 2.88 -16.03 6.34
CA PHE A 309 1.97 -15.07 5.73
C PHE A 309 0.75 -15.78 5.11
N ARG A 310 -0.42 -15.17 5.26
CA ARG A 310 -1.68 -15.67 4.66
C ARG A 310 -2.00 -14.98 3.35
N GLU A 311 -1.54 -13.76 3.18
CA GLU A 311 -1.79 -12.92 2.03
C GLU A 311 -0.52 -12.16 1.68
N VAL A 312 -0.22 -12.05 0.38
CA VAL A 312 0.82 -11.16 -0.14
C VAL A 312 0.17 -10.12 -1.04
N MET A 313 0.52 -8.86 -0.82
CA MET A 313 0.11 -7.74 -1.65
C MET A 313 1.23 -7.43 -2.66
N TYR A 314 1.04 -7.84 -3.90
CA TYR A 314 1.91 -7.47 -5.00
C TYR A 314 1.64 -6.03 -5.43
N THR A 315 2.68 -5.22 -5.50
CA THR A 315 2.62 -3.81 -5.89
C THR A 315 3.36 -3.61 -7.21
N PRO A 316 2.66 -3.74 -8.35
CA PRO A 316 3.24 -3.51 -9.66
C PRO A 316 3.61 -2.04 -9.85
N SER A 317 4.64 -1.79 -10.64
CA SER A 317 5.02 -0.46 -11.10
C SER A 317 5.50 -0.49 -12.55
N GLY A 318 5.80 0.68 -13.10
CA GLY A 318 6.21 0.82 -14.48
C GLY A 318 5.05 1.02 -15.46
N PRO A 319 5.34 1.03 -16.78
CA PRO A 319 4.41 1.50 -17.79
C PRO A 319 3.26 0.52 -18.13
N ASP A 320 3.38 -0.77 -17.80
CA ASP A 320 2.38 -1.79 -18.14
C ASP A 320 1.97 -2.61 -16.91
N VAL A 321 1.18 -1.97 -16.04
CA VAL A 321 0.65 -2.60 -14.82
C VAL A 321 -0.23 -3.81 -15.14
N ALA A 322 -0.98 -3.79 -16.26
CA ALA A 322 -1.84 -4.90 -16.65
C ALA A 322 -1.02 -6.16 -17.01
N ARG A 323 0.11 -5.98 -17.71
CA ARG A 323 1.07 -7.08 -17.98
C ARG A 323 1.62 -7.64 -16.68
N GLU A 324 2.03 -6.78 -15.77
CA GLU A 324 2.60 -7.18 -14.51
C GLU A 324 1.61 -8.00 -13.66
N LEU A 325 0.35 -7.58 -13.59
CA LEU A 325 -0.70 -8.35 -12.90
C LEU A 325 -0.89 -9.74 -13.51
N ARG A 326 -0.94 -9.88 -14.87
CA ARG A 326 -1.09 -11.17 -15.56
C ARG A 326 0.07 -12.11 -15.27
N ALA A 327 1.30 -11.58 -15.33
CA ALA A 327 2.52 -12.36 -15.13
C ALA A 327 2.65 -12.86 -13.68
N PHE A 328 2.36 -12.01 -12.70
CA PHE A 328 2.39 -12.39 -11.27
C PHE A 328 1.30 -13.39 -10.90
N ALA A 329 0.08 -13.24 -11.44
CA ALA A 329 -0.98 -14.23 -11.26
C ALA A 329 -0.56 -15.61 -11.82
N THR A 330 0.16 -15.63 -12.94
CA THR A 330 0.69 -16.88 -13.51
C THR A 330 1.76 -17.49 -12.62
N ALA A 331 2.70 -16.68 -12.13
CA ALA A 331 3.74 -17.14 -11.21
C ALA A 331 3.15 -17.68 -9.90
N HIS A 332 2.11 -17.03 -9.36
CA HIS A 332 1.43 -17.51 -8.15
C HIS A 332 0.79 -18.89 -8.32
N ARG A 333 0.22 -19.19 -9.50
CA ARG A 333 -0.34 -20.52 -9.82
C ARG A 333 0.73 -21.59 -10.03
N SER A 334 1.99 -21.19 -10.22
CA SER A 334 3.13 -22.11 -10.47
C SER A 334 3.91 -22.43 -9.20
N ARG A 335 3.39 -22.10 -8.01
CA ARG A 335 4.00 -22.37 -6.70
C ARG A 335 4.26 -23.85 -6.47
#